data_e5e3a3d30fde40bf99ef0faa2c9fe3c7
#
_entry.id   e5e3a3d30fde40bf99ef0faa2c9fe3c7
#
_cell.length_a   1.000
_cell.length_b   1.000
_cell.length_c   1.000
_cell.angle_alpha   90.00
_cell.angle_beta   90.00
_cell.angle_gamma   90.00
#
_symmetry.space_group_name_H-M   'P 1'
#
loop_
_entity.id
_entity.type
_entity.pdbx_description
1 polymer ?
#
loop_
_entity_poly.entity_id
_entity_poly.type
_entity_poly.pdbx_seq_one_letter_code
_entity_poly.pdbx_strand_id
1 'polypeptide(L)'
;MSGPAPTRLGPQAAHRGLRRFRAPTPPAPERCELCGVVLAEHNHRHLVDTKRRALACACTPCALLFDRPGAGAGQFRTVPARFLVDSDHTLDDAAWELLQIPVGVAFFLRNADLDRLVALYPSPAGATESELDPSTWQTVLGASRLSALLEPDVEALLLRRFEGRIECYLVPVDVCYELVGRMRLLWQGFDGGAEARAALADFFATVARRAREAKGDDRP
;
A
#
# COMPACT_ATOMS: atom_id res chain seq x y z
N MET A 1 -56.34 -42.26 -41.22
CA MET A 1 -56.27 -41.49 -39.95
C MET A 1 -54.83 -41.26 -39.61
N SER A 2 -54.34 -40.11 -40.01
CA SER A 2 -52.89 -39.76 -39.81
C SER A 2 -52.79 -38.84 -38.58
N GLY A 3 -52.11 -39.29 -37.58
CA GLY A 3 -51.84 -38.50 -36.36
C GLY A 3 -50.72 -37.47 -36.59
N PRO A 4 -50.73 -36.31 -35.85
CA PRO A 4 -49.75 -35.25 -36.01
C PRO A 4 -48.39 -35.62 -35.37
N ALA A 5 -47.31 -35.24 -36.03
CA ALA A 5 -45.96 -35.44 -35.61
C ALA A 5 -45.59 -34.52 -34.39
N PRO A 6 -44.74 -34.97 -33.46
CA PRO A 6 -44.30 -34.15 -32.35
C PRO A 6 -43.34 -33.05 -32.77
N THR A 7 -43.66 -31.82 -32.41
CA THR A 7 -42.82 -30.63 -32.61
C THR A 7 -41.58 -30.73 -31.71
N ARG A 8 -40.38 -30.81 -32.28
CA ARG A 8 -39.11 -30.74 -31.55
C ARG A 8 -38.88 -29.30 -31.07
N LEU A 9 -38.93 -29.09 -29.78
CA LEU A 9 -38.45 -27.86 -29.13
C LEU A 9 -36.93 -27.81 -29.22
N GLY A 10 -36.40 -26.83 -29.92
CA GLY A 10 -34.99 -26.63 -30.09
C GLY A 10 -34.30 -26.11 -28.80
N PRO A 11 -33.01 -26.45 -28.57
CA PRO A 11 -32.29 -26.19 -27.33
C PRO A 11 -31.73 -24.76 -27.20
N GLN A 12 -32.40 -23.71 -27.68
CA GLN A 12 -31.78 -22.35 -27.71
C GLN A 12 -32.28 -21.36 -26.65
N ALA A 13 -33.22 -21.71 -25.78
CA ALA A 13 -33.79 -20.76 -24.82
C ALA A 13 -33.11 -20.73 -23.44
N ALA A 14 -32.28 -21.76 -23.10
CA ALA A 14 -31.74 -21.91 -21.73
C ALA A 14 -30.46 -21.12 -21.44
N HIS A 15 -29.75 -20.61 -22.47
CA HIS A 15 -28.43 -19.99 -22.25
C HIS A 15 -28.43 -18.45 -22.12
N ARG A 16 -29.57 -17.78 -22.31
CA ARG A 16 -29.62 -16.31 -22.20
C ARG A 16 -29.61 -15.80 -20.76
N GLY A 17 -30.09 -16.58 -19.80
CA GLY A 17 -30.21 -16.18 -18.39
C GLY A 17 -28.85 -16.06 -17.64
N LEU A 18 -27.87 -16.92 -17.94
CA LEU A 18 -26.64 -17.01 -17.20
C LEU A 18 -25.51 -16.11 -17.76
N ARG A 19 -25.61 -15.65 -19.01
CA ARG A 19 -24.62 -14.75 -19.63
C ARG A 19 -24.52 -13.40 -18.93
N ARG A 20 -25.61 -12.88 -18.34
CA ARG A 20 -25.60 -11.61 -17.58
C ARG A 20 -24.79 -11.70 -16.27
N PHE A 21 -24.59 -12.91 -15.74
CA PHE A 21 -23.75 -13.12 -14.55
C PHE A 21 -22.27 -13.38 -14.88
N ARG A 22 -21.94 -13.53 -16.16
CA ARG A 22 -20.57 -13.71 -16.67
C ARG A 22 -19.98 -12.46 -17.29
N ALA A 23 -20.78 -11.45 -17.63
CA ALA A 23 -20.24 -10.17 -18.07
C ALA A 23 -19.62 -9.48 -16.85
N PRO A 24 -18.31 -9.17 -16.85
CA PRO A 24 -17.72 -8.37 -15.78
C PRO A 24 -18.46 -7.04 -15.74
N THR A 25 -19.08 -6.73 -14.61
CA THR A 25 -19.65 -5.40 -14.37
C THR A 25 -18.48 -4.42 -14.40
N PRO A 26 -18.55 -3.35 -15.21
CA PRO A 26 -17.52 -2.32 -15.16
C PRO A 26 -17.31 -1.87 -13.72
N PRO A 27 -16.08 -1.69 -13.24
CA PRO A 27 -15.85 -1.20 -11.90
C PRO A 27 -16.61 0.12 -11.72
N ALA A 28 -17.33 0.24 -10.61
CA ALA A 28 -18.00 1.50 -10.28
C ALA A 28 -16.92 2.60 -10.12
N PRO A 29 -17.18 3.84 -10.57
CA PRO A 29 -16.23 4.91 -10.41
C PRO A 29 -15.93 5.13 -8.93
N GLU A 30 -14.66 5.32 -8.60
CA GLU A 30 -14.24 5.66 -7.24
C GLU A 30 -14.89 6.95 -6.77
N ARG A 31 -15.27 7.02 -5.51
CA ARG A 31 -15.94 8.15 -4.92
C ARG A 31 -15.24 8.57 -3.64
N CYS A 32 -15.24 9.88 -3.40
CA CYS A 32 -14.80 10.43 -2.13
C CYS A 32 -15.65 9.83 -0.98
N GLU A 33 -15.00 9.18 -0.03
CA GLU A 33 -15.68 8.52 1.08
C GLU A 33 -16.34 9.51 2.06
N LEU A 34 -15.96 10.80 1.99
CA LEU A 34 -16.52 11.84 2.84
C LEU A 34 -17.74 12.55 2.22
N CYS A 35 -17.70 12.87 0.91
CA CYS A 35 -18.75 13.65 0.27
C CYS A 35 -19.45 12.97 -0.92
N GLY A 36 -18.99 11.78 -1.33
CA GLY A 36 -19.58 10.99 -2.40
C GLY A 36 -19.30 11.48 -3.84
N VAL A 37 -18.56 12.58 -4.03
CA VAL A 37 -18.20 13.04 -5.39
C VAL A 37 -17.34 12.00 -6.09
N VAL A 38 -17.53 11.83 -7.40
CA VAL A 38 -16.70 10.93 -8.22
C VAL A 38 -15.27 11.45 -8.24
N LEU A 39 -14.31 10.57 -7.98
CA LEU A 39 -12.89 10.88 -7.99
C LEU A 39 -12.32 10.67 -9.39
N ALA A 40 -11.42 11.56 -9.81
CA ALA A 40 -10.63 11.33 -11.01
C ALA A 40 -9.51 10.33 -10.68
N GLU A 41 -9.24 9.43 -11.61
CA GLU A 41 -8.36 8.24 -11.44
C GLU A 41 -6.96 8.55 -10.87
N HIS A 42 -6.46 9.78 -11.06
CA HIS A 42 -5.12 10.19 -10.59
C HIS A 42 -5.10 11.50 -9.81
N ASN A 43 -6.26 12.01 -9.40
CA ASN A 43 -6.35 13.31 -8.73
C ASN A 43 -7.24 13.24 -7.48
N HIS A 44 -6.94 12.26 -6.64
CA HIS A 44 -7.53 12.18 -5.30
C HIS A 44 -6.41 12.13 -4.24
N ARG A 45 -6.79 12.33 -3.01
CA ARG A 45 -5.92 12.27 -1.84
C ARG A 45 -6.35 11.11 -0.97
N HIS A 46 -5.43 10.62 -0.16
CA HIS A 46 -5.77 9.64 0.85
C HIS A 46 -5.76 10.26 2.25
N LEU A 47 -6.66 9.76 3.07
CA LEU A 47 -6.70 10.03 4.51
C LEU A 47 -6.49 8.70 5.24
N VAL A 48 -5.86 8.76 6.39
CA VAL A 48 -5.86 7.65 7.34
C VAL A 48 -6.96 7.88 8.36
N ASP A 49 -7.90 6.95 8.47
CA ASP A 49 -8.78 6.84 9.63
C ASP A 49 -7.99 6.14 10.74
N THR A 50 -7.50 6.89 11.72
CA THR A 50 -6.64 6.39 12.79
C THR A 50 -7.36 5.37 13.68
N LYS A 51 -8.68 5.55 13.89
CA LYS A 51 -9.48 4.63 14.71
C LYS A 51 -9.72 3.28 14.02
N ARG A 52 -9.96 3.31 12.70
CA ARG A 52 -10.20 2.09 11.91
C ARG A 52 -8.91 1.49 11.37
N ARG A 53 -7.81 2.24 11.41
CA ARG A 53 -6.52 1.86 10.79
C ARG A 53 -6.71 1.53 9.30
N ALA A 54 -7.39 2.39 8.59
CA ALA A 54 -7.77 2.21 7.20
C ALA A 54 -7.48 3.47 6.39
N LEU A 55 -7.17 3.27 5.11
CA LEU A 55 -7.10 4.37 4.13
C LEU A 55 -8.50 4.68 3.63
N ALA A 56 -8.79 5.96 3.46
CA ALA A 56 -10.00 6.47 2.83
C ALA A 56 -9.62 7.36 1.63
N CYS A 57 -10.28 7.14 0.49
CA CYS A 57 -10.12 7.98 -0.69
C CYS A 57 -10.92 9.27 -0.53
N ALA A 58 -10.26 10.41 -0.72
CA ALA A 58 -10.88 11.72 -0.54
C ALA A 58 -10.61 12.65 -1.73
N CYS A 59 -11.58 13.46 -2.11
CA CYS A 59 -11.33 14.58 -3.02
C CYS A 59 -10.45 15.63 -2.34
N THR A 60 -9.72 16.41 -3.13
CA THR A 60 -8.82 17.44 -2.61
C THR A 60 -9.48 18.39 -1.62
N PRO A 61 -10.72 18.94 -1.88
CA PRO A 61 -11.38 19.79 -0.90
C PRO A 61 -11.65 19.11 0.45
N CYS A 62 -12.07 17.83 0.44
CA CYS A 62 -12.29 17.10 1.68
C CYS A 62 -10.99 16.80 2.42
N ALA A 63 -9.92 16.43 1.70
CA ALA A 63 -8.63 16.18 2.32
C ALA A 63 -8.06 17.41 3.02
N LEU A 64 -8.18 18.60 2.42
CA LEU A 64 -7.72 19.87 3.00
C LEU A 64 -8.37 20.20 4.36
N LEU A 65 -9.55 19.65 4.66
CA LEU A 65 -10.18 19.83 5.98
C LEU A 65 -9.38 19.17 7.11
N PHE A 66 -8.53 18.21 6.78
CA PHE A 66 -7.76 17.38 7.73
C PHE A 66 -6.24 17.63 7.66
N ASP A 67 -5.79 18.64 6.92
CA ASP A 67 -4.36 19.00 6.84
C ASP A 67 -3.82 19.55 8.18
N ARG A 68 -4.70 20.04 9.05
CA ARG A 68 -4.28 20.57 10.35
C ARG A 68 -4.33 19.50 11.43
N PRO A 69 -3.28 19.36 12.24
CA PRO A 69 -3.31 18.46 13.40
C PRO A 69 -4.55 18.69 14.27
N GLY A 70 -5.21 17.60 14.66
CA GLY A 70 -6.42 17.66 15.49
C GLY A 70 -7.73 17.96 14.75
N ALA A 71 -7.69 18.24 13.45
CA ALA A 71 -8.92 18.37 12.64
C ALA A 71 -9.77 17.09 12.74
N GLY A 72 -11.10 17.23 12.77
CA GLY A 72 -12.01 16.10 12.93
C GLY A 72 -11.78 15.28 14.20
N ALA A 73 -11.39 15.93 15.30
CA ALA A 73 -11.02 15.29 16.57
C ALA A 73 -9.86 14.28 16.44
N GLY A 74 -8.97 14.49 15.47
CA GLY A 74 -7.80 13.64 15.22
C GLY A 74 -8.12 12.29 14.58
N GLN A 75 -9.37 12.03 14.21
CA GLN A 75 -9.76 10.75 13.61
C GLN A 75 -9.18 10.58 12.20
N PHE A 76 -9.11 11.65 11.42
CA PHE A 76 -8.57 11.60 10.06
C PHE A 76 -7.29 12.41 9.98
N ARG A 77 -6.30 11.87 9.30
CA ARG A 77 -5.04 12.54 8.99
C ARG A 77 -4.76 12.44 7.49
N THR A 78 -4.39 13.56 6.88
CA THR A 78 -4.03 13.59 5.47
C THR A 78 -2.69 12.86 5.25
N VAL A 79 -2.65 11.98 4.26
CA VAL A 79 -1.42 11.32 3.84
C VAL A 79 -0.55 12.33 3.10
N PRO A 80 0.70 12.60 3.55
CA PRO A 80 1.60 13.54 2.88
C PRO A 80 2.05 12.99 1.52
N ALA A 81 2.62 13.86 0.67
CA ALA A 81 3.05 13.47 -0.68
C ALA A 81 4.58 13.45 -0.84
N ARG A 82 5.33 13.38 0.27
CA ARG A 82 6.80 13.44 0.24
C ARG A 82 7.44 12.06 0.15
N PHE A 83 8.57 12.01 -0.56
CA PHE A 83 9.43 10.85 -0.68
C PHE A 83 10.85 11.29 -0.32
N LEU A 84 11.45 10.65 0.68
CA LEU A 84 12.78 11.00 1.15
C LEU A 84 13.71 9.79 1.14
N VAL A 85 14.99 10.06 0.94
CA VAL A 85 16.10 9.10 1.08
C VAL A 85 17.19 9.71 1.96
N ASP A 86 17.90 8.87 2.69
CA ASP A 86 19.06 9.26 3.50
C ASP A 86 20.27 8.48 2.98
N SER A 87 21.00 9.09 2.03
CA SER A 87 22.17 8.45 1.40
C SER A 87 23.36 8.33 2.33
N ASP A 88 23.37 9.06 3.44
CA ASP A 88 24.41 8.97 4.45
C ASP A 88 24.23 7.76 5.37
N HIS A 89 23.03 7.20 5.45
CA HIS A 89 22.70 6.04 6.27
C HIS A 89 22.56 4.78 5.41
N THR A 90 23.56 3.92 5.45
CA THR A 90 23.57 2.65 4.73
C THR A 90 23.24 1.49 5.64
N LEU A 91 22.40 0.60 5.19
CA LEU A 91 22.05 -0.65 5.84
C LEU A 91 22.72 -1.81 5.09
N ASP A 92 23.22 -2.77 5.81
CA ASP A 92 23.85 -3.97 5.27
C ASP A 92 22.99 -5.23 5.47
N ASP A 93 23.46 -6.36 4.96
CA ASP A 93 22.76 -7.64 5.11
C ASP A 93 22.66 -8.07 6.58
N ALA A 94 23.62 -7.73 7.43
CA ALA A 94 23.56 -8.05 8.86
C ALA A 94 22.39 -7.30 9.54
N ALA A 95 22.20 -6.04 9.19
CA ALA A 95 21.07 -5.25 9.65
C ALA A 95 19.74 -5.87 9.21
N TRP A 96 19.65 -6.38 7.97
CA TRP A 96 18.46 -7.06 7.48
C TRP A 96 18.14 -8.35 8.26
N GLU A 97 19.15 -9.16 8.52
CA GLU A 97 18.97 -10.42 9.26
C GLU A 97 18.45 -10.16 10.70
N LEU A 98 18.86 -9.06 11.33
CA LEU A 98 18.32 -8.65 12.64
C LEU A 98 16.81 -8.35 12.59
N LEU A 99 16.29 -7.86 11.48
CA LEU A 99 14.87 -7.57 11.32
C LEU A 99 14.00 -8.83 11.23
N GLN A 100 14.58 -10.00 10.96
CA GLN A 100 13.90 -11.29 10.82
C GLN A 100 12.73 -11.27 9.83
N ILE A 101 12.85 -10.45 8.78
CA ILE A 101 11.85 -10.35 7.71
C ILE A 101 12.09 -11.48 6.68
N PRO A 102 11.11 -12.37 6.44
CA PRO A 102 11.31 -13.57 5.61
C PRO A 102 11.37 -13.29 4.10
N VAL A 103 11.08 -12.07 3.68
CA VAL A 103 11.02 -11.62 2.28
C VAL A 103 11.91 -10.40 2.08
N GLY A 104 12.28 -10.09 0.82
CA GLY A 104 13.20 -9.00 0.51
C GLY A 104 12.60 -7.59 0.53
N VAL A 105 11.39 -7.40 1.06
CA VAL A 105 10.71 -6.09 1.16
C VAL A 105 9.94 -6.00 2.47
N ALA A 106 10.06 -4.87 3.14
CA ALA A 106 9.29 -4.57 4.35
C ALA A 106 8.98 -3.08 4.43
N PHE A 107 7.98 -2.71 5.21
CA PHE A 107 7.73 -1.33 5.57
C PHE A 107 7.36 -1.21 7.05
N PHE A 108 7.78 -0.11 7.64
CA PHE A 108 7.66 0.13 9.07
C PHE A 108 6.82 1.36 9.32
N LEU A 109 5.79 1.21 10.12
CA LEU A 109 4.87 2.26 10.53
C LEU A 109 5.06 2.56 12.01
N ARG A 110 4.98 3.82 12.39
CA ARG A 110 4.80 4.19 13.79
C ARG A 110 3.31 4.35 14.07
N ASN A 111 2.76 3.53 14.93
CA ASN A 111 1.38 3.67 15.39
C ASN A 111 1.35 4.68 16.54
N ALA A 112 0.60 5.78 16.37
CA ALA A 112 0.55 6.85 17.36
C ALA A 112 -0.19 6.43 18.65
N ASP A 113 -1.26 5.64 18.54
CA ASP A 113 -2.07 5.22 19.69
C ASP A 113 -1.34 4.21 20.58
N LEU A 114 -0.54 3.35 19.97
CA LEU A 114 0.21 2.29 20.68
C LEU A 114 1.65 2.72 21.00
N ASP A 115 2.08 3.89 20.53
CA ASP A 115 3.46 4.40 20.56
C ASP A 115 4.50 3.31 20.24
N ARG A 116 4.21 2.49 19.25
CA ARG A 116 5.09 1.40 18.80
C ARG A 116 5.27 1.41 17.29
N LEU A 117 6.41 0.87 16.87
CA LEU A 117 6.66 0.54 15.48
C LEU A 117 6.07 -0.83 15.15
N VAL A 118 5.50 -0.90 13.98
CA VAL A 118 4.94 -2.12 13.40
C VAL A 118 5.66 -2.39 12.10
N ALA A 119 6.25 -3.58 11.99
CA ALA A 119 6.86 -4.05 10.76
C ALA A 119 5.82 -4.84 9.95
N LEU A 120 5.69 -4.51 8.67
CA LEU A 120 4.80 -5.21 7.75
C LEU A 120 5.58 -5.63 6.51
N TYR A 121 5.20 -6.77 5.93
CA TYR A 121 5.74 -7.21 4.65
C TYR A 121 4.64 -7.75 3.74
N PRO A 122 4.79 -7.63 2.40
CA PRO A 122 3.80 -8.14 1.46
C PRO A 122 3.80 -9.67 1.48
N SER A 123 2.60 -10.25 1.49
CA SER A 123 2.36 -11.68 1.39
C SER A 123 1.16 -11.95 0.46
N PRO A 124 0.93 -13.20 0.04
CA PRO A 124 -0.28 -13.56 -0.73
C PRO A 124 -1.59 -13.24 0.01
N ALA A 125 -1.57 -13.21 1.34
CA ALA A 125 -2.73 -12.85 2.16
C ALA A 125 -2.92 -11.33 2.30
N GLY A 126 -1.94 -10.53 1.92
CA GLY A 126 -1.93 -9.07 2.08
C GLY A 126 -0.70 -8.58 2.82
N ALA A 127 -0.82 -7.50 3.59
CA ALA A 127 0.23 -7.08 4.51
C ALA A 127 0.23 -7.97 5.74
N THR A 128 1.36 -8.62 6.01
CA THR A 128 1.55 -9.44 7.20
C THR A 128 2.38 -8.66 8.21
N GLU A 129 1.90 -8.59 9.44
CA GLU A 129 2.61 -7.98 10.56
C GLU A 129 3.69 -8.93 11.08
N SER A 130 4.89 -8.41 11.30
CA SER A 130 5.98 -9.08 12.00
C SER A 130 6.21 -8.41 13.33
N GLU A 131 6.32 -9.20 14.37
CA GLU A 131 6.69 -8.69 15.70
C GLU A 131 8.17 -8.29 15.66
N LEU A 132 8.43 -7.01 15.85
CA LEU A 132 9.78 -6.46 15.91
C LEU A 132 10.09 -6.02 17.34
N ASP A 133 11.20 -6.51 17.87
CA ASP A 133 11.68 -6.04 19.17
C ASP A 133 12.10 -4.55 19.08
N PRO A 134 11.65 -3.71 20.04
CA PRO A 134 12.01 -2.28 20.03
C PRO A 134 13.52 -2.01 20.03
N SER A 135 14.35 -2.88 20.64
CA SER A 135 15.79 -2.72 20.62
C SER A 135 16.39 -2.97 19.24
N THR A 136 15.85 -3.90 18.49
CA THR A 136 16.23 -4.18 17.09
C THR A 136 15.95 -2.98 16.19
N TRP A 137 14.78 -2.37 16.35
CA TRP A 137 14.45 -1.15 15.63
C TRP A 137 15.48 -0.04 15.87
N GLN A 138 15.79 0.23 17.13
CA GLN A 138 16.76 1.26 17.51
C GLN A 138 18.15 0.98 16.92
N THR A 139 18.56 -0.28 16.93
CA THR A 139 19.86 -0.70 16.40
C THR A 139 19.93 -0.52 14.89
N VAL A 140 18.90 -0.90 14.16
CA VAL A 140 18.91 -0.94 12.69
C VAL A 140 18.56 0.41 12.07
N LEU A 141 17.54 1.08 12.57
CA LEU A 141 16.97 2.26 11.93
C LEU A 141 17.04 3.53 12.80
N GLY A 142 17.35 3.41 14.09
CA GLY A 142 17.31 4.53 15.03
C GLY A 142 18.29 5.67 14.70
N ALA A 143 19.39 5.38 14.00
CA ALA A 143 20.38 6.39 13.58
C ALA A 143 20.02 7.09 12.26
N SER A 144 19.04 6.58 11.49
CA SER A 144 18.63 7.19 10.23
C SER A 144 17.87 8.49 10.45
N ARG A 145 18.16 9.51 9.65
CA ARG A 145 17.39 10.75 9.60
C ARG A 145 15.91 10.49 9.28
N LEU A 146 15.64 9.50 8.44
CA LEU A 146 14.27 9.14 8.04
C LEU A 146 13.43 8.70 9.24
N SER A 147 14.04 7.99 10.21
CA SER A 147 13.34 7.57 11.43
C SER A 147 12.90 8.75 12.29
N ALA A 148 13.74 9.80 12.36
CA ALA A 148 13.44 11.01 13.10
C ALA A 148 12.37 11.89 12.41
N LEU A 149 12.19 11.73 11.10
CA LEU A 149 11.23 12.48 10.26
C LEU A 149 9.90 11.73 10.08
N LEU A 150 9.84 10.44 10.44
CA LEU A 150 8.69 9.57 10.22
C LEU A 150 7.45 10.07 10.97
N GLU A 151 6.45 10.54 10.23
CA GLU A 151 5.15 10.88 10.80
C GLU A 151 4.34 9.63 11.13
N PRO A 152 3.89 9.46 12.38
CA PRO A 152 3.08 8.33 12.78
C PRO A 152 1.81 8.21 11.91
N ASP A 153 1.36 6.98 11.67
CA ASP A 153 0.14 6.56 10.97
C ASP A 153 0.07 6.90 9.47
N VAL A 154 0.71 7.97 8.99
CA VAL A 154 0.54 8.48 7.61
C VAL A 154 1.76 8.28 6.72
N GLU A 155 2.91 7.94 7.30
CA GLU A 155 4.14 7.63 6.57
C GLU A 155 4.72 6.29 6.99
N ALA A 156 5.58 5.74 6.15
CA ALA A 156 6.29 4.50 6.39
C ALA A 156 7.75 4.59 5.96
N LEU A 157 8.63 3.84 6.64
CA LEU A 157 9.93 3.50 6.11
C LEU A 157 9.79 2.25 5.25
N LEU A 158 10.00 2.38 3.96
CA LEU A 158 9.93 1.31 2.97
C LEU A 158 11.35 0.83 2.68
N LEU A 159 11.62 -0.45 2.96
CA LEU A 159 12.91 -1.09 2.78
C LEU A 159 12.84 -2.17 1.70
N ARG A 160 13.92 -2.26 0.92
CA ARG A 160 14.14 -3.36 -0.02
C ARG A 160 15.57 -3.87 0.07
N ARG A 161 15.72 -5.20 0.23
CA ARG A 161 17.00 -5.89 0.05
C ARG A 161 17.16 -6.24 -1.43
N PHE A 162 18.17 -5.70 -2.06
CA PHE A 162 18.44 -5.90 -3.48
C PHE A 162 19.95 -5.91 -3.76
N GLU A 163 20.46 -6.99 -4.38
CA GLU A 163 21.88 -7.15 -4.77
C GLU A 163 22.88 -6.87 -3.63
N GLY A 164 22.60 -7.37 -2.41
CA GLY A 164 23.48 -7.20 -1.25
C GLY A 164 23.45 -5.79 -0.64
N ARG A 165 22.50 -4.96 -1.06
CA ARG A 165 22.26 -3.61 -0.49
C ARG A 165 20.85 -3.50 0.02
N ILE A 166 20.65 -2.65 0.99
CA ILE A 166 19.33 -2.32 1.50
C ILE A 166 19.02 -0.87 1.14
N GLU A 167 18.00 -0.70 0.36
CA GLU A 167 17.42 0.61 0.06
C GLU A 167 16.39 0.95 1.12
N CYS A 168 16.40 2.18 1.62
CA CYS A 168 15.46 2.68 2.61
C CYS A 168 14.91 4.04 2.17
N TYR A 169 13.59 4.14 2.13
CA TYR A 169 12.87 5.36 1.75
C TYR A 169 11.81 5.69 2.79
N LEU A 170 11.65 6.97 3.11
CA LEU A 170 10.44 7.45 3.77
C LEU A 170 9.42 7.79 2.70
N VAL A 171 8.26 7.17 2.78
CA VAL A 171 7.19 7.27 1.77
C VAL A 171 5.83 7.47 2.42
N PRO A 172 4.85 8.02 1.69
CA PRO A 172 3.46 8.00 2.11
C PRO A 172 2.97 6.57 2.36
N VAL A 173 2.14 6.37 3.37
CA VAL A 173 1.68 5.03 3.77
C VAL A 173 0.86 4.32 2.67
N ASP A 174 0.09 5.07 1.89
CA ASP A 174 -0.70 4.56 0.77
C ASP A 174 0.14 3.88 -0.31
N VAL A 175 1.36 4.36 -0.53
CA VAL A 175 2.35 3.75 -1.43
C VAL A 175 2.69 2.31 -0.99
N CYS A 176 2.80 2.07 0.31
CA CYS A 176 3.04 0.72 0.82
C CYS A 176 1.85 -0.21 0.60
N TYR A 177 0.63 0.29 0.78
CA TYR A 177 -0.58 -0.49 0.50
C TYR A 177 -0.79 -0.73 -1.01
N GLU A 178 -0.42 0.23 -1.86
CA GLU A 178 -0.36 0.02 -3.32
C GLU A 178 0.58 -1.13 -3.68
N LEU A 179 1.78 -1.16 -3.10
CA LEU A 179 2.73 -2.25 -3.28
C LEU A 179 2.13 -3.61 -2.89
N VAL A 180 1.51 -3.69 -1.71
CA VAL A 180 0.84 -4.91 -1.23
C VAL A 180 -0.25 -5.35 -2.22
N GLY A 181 -1.06 -4.42 -2.69
CA GLY A 181 -2.11 -4.69 -3.68
C GLY A 181 -1.56 -5.25 -4.99
N ARG A 182 -0.50 -4.63 -5.53
CA ARG A 182 0.20 -5.10 -6.74
C ARG A 182 0.78 -6.50 -6.54
N MET A 183 1.44 -6.75 -5.42
CA MET A 183 2.03 -8.06 -5.13
C MET A 183 0.95 -9.15 -5.03
N ARG A 184 -0.17 -8.89 -4.38
CA ARG A 184 -1.29 -9.86 -4.32
C ARG A 184 -1.86 -10.24 -5.67
N LEU A 185 -1.89 -9.31 -6.62
CA LEU A 185 -2.40 -9.56 -7.97
C LEU A 185 -1.42 -10.35 -8.85
N LEU A 186 -0.12 -10.13 -8.66
CA LEU A 186 0.92 -10.63 -9.55
C LEU A 186 1.67 -11.85 -8.98
N TRP A 187 1.49 -12.16 -7.68
CA TRP A 187 2.22 -13.22 -7.02
C TRP A 187 1.84 -14.60 -7.57
N GLN A 188 2.82 -15.31 -8.08
CA GLN A 188 2.67 -16.68 -8.62
C GLN A 188 3.71 -17.61 -8.01
N GLY A 189 3.25 -18.77 -7.55
CA GLY A 189 4.15 -19.76 -6.98
C GLY A 189 4.78 -19.34 -5.65
N PHE A 190 5.89 -19.97 -5.30
CA PHE A 190 6.55 -19.76 -4.01
C PHE A 190 7.38 -18.47 -3.98
N ASP A 191 8.04 -18.12 -5.09
CA ASP A 191 8.99 -17.00 -5.21
C ASP A 191 8.41 -15.74 -5.88
N GLY A 192 7.09 -15.71 -6.09
CA GLY A 192 6.36 -14.60 -6.70
C GLY A 192 6.37 -14.57 -8.23
N GLY A 193 7.31 -15.28 -8.88
CA GLY A 193 7.42 -15.33 -10.33
C GLY A 193 8.09 -14.11 -10.97
N ALA A 194 8.32 -14.18 -12.28
CA ALA A 194 9.04 -13.15 -13.02
C ALA A 194 8.26 -11.82 -13.09
N GLU A 195 6.93 -11.89 -13.22
CA GLU A 195 6.06 -10.72 -13.34
C GLU A 195 6.02 -9.90 -12.05
N ALA A 196 5.89 -10.54 -10.89
CA ALA A 196 5.94 -9.87 -9.60
C ALA A 196 7.32 -9.24 -9.34
N ARG A 197 8.42 -9.92 -9.73
CA ARG A 197 9.77 -9.35 -9.62
C ARG A 197 9.96 -8.10 -10.51
N ALA A 198 9.48 -8.15 -11.76
CA ALA A 198 9.53 -6.99 -12.65
C ALA A 198 8.69 -5.82 -12.11
N ALA A 199 7.47 -6.08 -11.67
CA ALA A 199 6.60 -5.06 -11.07
C ALA A 199 7.20 -4.44 -9.80
N LEU A 200 7.89 -5.25 -8.97
CA LEU A 200 8.62 -4.78 -7.80
C LEU A 200 9.79 -3.86 -8.19
N ALA A 201 10.57 -4.24 -9.21
CA ALA A 201 11.67 -3.41 -9.71
C ALA A 201 11.17 -2.05 -10.24
N ASP A 202 10.11 -2.04 -11.05
CA ASP A 202 9.50 -0.82 -11.58
C ASP A 202 8.92 0.08 -10.47
N PHE A 203 8.32 -0.55 -9.46
CA PHE A 203 7.80 0.18 -8.31
C PHE A 203 8.92 0.92 -7.57
N PHE A 204 10.00 0.22 -7.20
CA PHE A 204 11.13 0.85 -6.50
C PHE A 204 11.87 1.87 -7.38
N ALA A 205 11.99 1.64 -8.69
CA ALA A 205 12.52 2.64 -9.61
C ALA A 205 11.66 3.92 -9.61
N THR A 206 10.35 3.79 -9.45
CA THR A 206 9.45 4.94 -9.33
C THR A 206 9.60 5.66 -8.00
N VAL A 207 9.72 4.92 -6.89
CA VAL A 207 10.00 5.48 -5.57
C VAL A 207 11.32 6.26 -5.59
N ALA A 208 12.39 5.67 -6.11
CA ALA A 208 13.70 6.29 -6.20
C ALA A 208 13.69 7.61 -7.02
N ARG A 209 12.96 7.64 -8.14
CA ARG A 209 12.82 8.87 -8.95
C ARG A 209 12.06 9.99 -8.23
N ARG A 210 11.15 9.66 -7.33
CA ARG A 210 10.38 10.63 -6.54
C ARG A 210 11.09 11.07 -5.28
N ALA A 211 12.00 10.25 -4.78
CA ALA A 211 12.72 10.52 -3.54
C ALA A 211 13.75 11.64 -3.72
N ARG A 212 13.83 12.51 -2.74
CA ARG A 212 14.88 13.51 -2.59
C ARG A 212 15.64 13.30 -1.28
N GLU A 213 16.84 13.81 -1.19
CA GLU A 213 17.62 13.77 0.05
C GLU A 213 16.87 14.41 1.21
N ALA A 214 16.90 13.73 2.35
CA ALA A 214 16.34 14.23 3.61
C ALA A 214 17.22 15.38 4.14
N LYS A 215 16.58 16.48 4.51
CA LYS A 215 17.22 17.66 5.09
C LYS A 215 16.76 17.88 6.53
N GLY A 216 17.54 18.63 7.31
CA GLY A 216 17.21 18.89 8.71
C GLY A 216 15.93 19.72 8.94
N ASP A 217 15.47 20.44 7.91
CA ASP A 217 14.27 21.26 7.89
C ASP A 217 13.00 20.49 7.38
N ASP A 218 13.17 19.21 7.03
CA ASP A 218 12.05 18.36 6.55
C ASP A 218 11.08 17.91 7.67
N ARG A 219 11.23 18.40 8.88
CA ARG A 219 10.26 18.13 9.97
C ARG A 219 8.89 18.71 9.61
N PRO A 220 7.81 17.97 9.93
CA PRO A 220 6.45 18.44 9.71
C PRO A 220 6.10 19.67 10.51
#